data_54d7b558d5e2a8745d6352c134a49346
#
_entry.id   54d7b558d5e2a8745d6352c134a49346
#
_cell.length_a   1.000
_cell.length_b   1.000
_cell.length_c   1.000
_cell.angle_alpha   90.00
_cell.angle_beta   90.00
_cell.angle_gamma   90.00
#
_symmetry.space_group_name_H-M   'P 1'
#
loop_
_entity.id
_entity.type
_entity.pdbx_description
1 polymer ?
#
loop_
_entity_poly.entity_id
_entity_poly.type
_entity_poly.pdbx_seq_one_letter_code
_entity_poly.pdbx_strand_id
1 'polypeptide(L)'
;MAEALACGGKRRIWGKNAKFGVKRSGICTIFTAENGTMTDFAAIDFETANEQPSSVCSVGVVIVRGGVMVDSFYSLIHPEPEYYQWFCRRVHGLGPEDTEDAPVFPDVWEKIAPKIEGLPLVAHNARFDEGCLKAVFRVYRMDDPGYLFHDTLAASRRHYGCRLPNHQLQTVAAVCGFDLTRHHHALADAEACAHIALKLL
;
A
#
# COMPACT_ATOMS: atom_id res chain seq x y z
N MET A 1 -10.22 53.09 6.25
CA MET A 1 -9.81 52.13 7.31
C MET A 1 -10.35 50.77 6.92
N ALA A 2 -9.51 49.95 6.40
CA ALA A 2 -9.84 48.60 6.00
C ALA A 2 -8.91 47.64 6.75
N GLU A 3 -9.45 46.93 7.72
CA GLU A 3 -8.73 45.87 8.45
C GLU A 3 -8.69 44.59 7.60
N ALA A 4 -7.47 44.15 7.28
CA ALA A 4 -7.22 42.88 6.66
C ALA A 4 -7.14 41.78 7.73
N LEU A 5 -8.10 40.87 7.74
CA LEU A 5 -8.04 39.65 8.54
C LEU A 5 -7.04 38.68 7.90
N ALA A 6 -5.89 38.53 8.57
CA ALA A 6 -4.89 37.55 8.21
C ALA A 6 -5.33 36.14 8.68
N CYS A 7 -5.59 35.27 7.74
CA CYS A 7 -5.83 33.86 8.01
C CYS A 7 -4.47 33.17 8.29
N GLY A 8 -4.18 32.92 9.57
CA GLY A 8 -2.93 32.34 10.04
C GLY A 8 -2.97 30.82 9.94
N GLY A 9 -2.56 30.27 8.80
CA GLY A 9 -2.28 28.85 8.67
C GLY A 9 -1.06 28.47 9.52
N LYS A 10 -1.24 27.68 10.57
CA LYS A 10 -0.16 27.12 11.37
C LYS A 10 0.56 26.03 10.55
N ARG A 11 1.62 26.41 9.84
CA ARG A 11 2.59 25.43 9.34
C ARG A 11 3.31 24.83 10.54
N ARG A 12 3.05 23.56 10.84
CA ARG A 12 3.90 22.80 11.77
C ARG A 12 5.25 22.58 11.10
N ILE A 13 6.27 23.26 11.63
CA ILE A 13 7.66 23.01 11.24
C ILE A 13 8.08 21.75 11.98
N TRP A 14 8.25 20.65 11.26
CA TRP A 14 8.86 19.43 11.79
C TRP A 14 10.30 19.73 12.18
N GLY A 15 10.61 19.56 13.45
CA GLY A 15 11.94 19.77 13.99
C GLY A 15 12.93 18.81 13.35
N LYS A 16 14.03 19.33 12.86
CA LYS A 16 15.22 18.59 12.44
C LYS A 16 15.71 17.79 13.66
N ASN A 17 15.51 16.49 13.70
CA ASN A 17 16.29 15.50 14.49
C ASN A 17 15.46 14.28 14.91
N ALA A 18 14.76 13.62 14.00
CA ALA A 18 14.47 12.21 14.18
C ALA A 18 15.48 11.41 13.36
N LYS A 19 16.66 11.16 13.95
CA LYS A 19 17.59 10.16 13.43
C LYS A 19 17.04 8.79 13.77
N PHE A 20 16.25 8.20 12.86
CA PHE A 20 16.00 6.76 12.90
C PHE A 20 17.30 6.05 12.54
N GLY A 21 18.05 5.67 13.56
CA GLY A 21 19.23 4.85 13.41
C GLY A 21 18.82 3.42 13.07
N VAL A 22 18.70 3.10 11.79
CA VAL A 22 18.65 1.71 11.35
C VAL A 22 20.02 1.10 11.61
N LYS A 23 20.14 0.29 12.66
CA LYS A 23 21.30 -0.56 12.84
C LYS A 23 21.34 -1.56 11.67
N ARG A 24 22.27 -1.37 10.75
CA ARG A 24 22.66 -2.38 9.77
C ARG A 24 23.32 -3.56 10.53
N SER A 25 22.50 -4.52 10.96
CA SER A 25 22.98 -5.85 11.32
C SER A 25 21.79 -6.80 11.33
N GLY A 26 21.63 -7.52 10.25
CA GLY A 26 20.66 -8.59 10.16
C GLY A 26 20.59 -9.06 8.71
N ILE A 27 21.30 -10.14 8.41
CA ILE A 27 21.12 -10.91 7.18
C ILE A 27 19.63 -11.22 7.09
N CYS A 28 18.96 -10.66 6.08
CA CYS A 28 17.59 -11.02 5.75
C CYS A 28 17.61 -12.50 5.32
N THR A 29 17.36 -13.39 6.27
CA THR A 29 17.23 -14.82 5.99
C THR A 29 15.85 -14.99 5.37
N ILE A 30 15.81 -15.05 4.03
CA ILE A 30 14.62 -15.44 3.30
C ILE A 30 14.36 -16.90 3.65
N PHE A 31 13.41 -17.17 4.56
CA PHE A 31 12.89 -18.50 4.77
C PHE A 31 12.01 -18.85 3.58
N THR A 32 12.56 -19.53 2.58
CA THR A 32 11.77 -20.26 1.58
C THR A 32 11.37 -21.59 2.19
N ALA A 33 10.08 -21.86 2.22
CA ALA A 33 9.60 -23.23 2.51
C ALA A 33 10.18 -24.22 1.48
N GLU A 34 10.33 -25.46 1.84
CA GLU A 34 10.97 -26.51 1.01
C GLU A 34 10.36 -26.70 -0.40
N ASN A 35 9.26 -26.01 -0.73
CA ASN A 35 8.61 -25.97 -2.05
C ASN A 35 8.66 -24.59 -2.73
N GLY A 36 9.47 -23.64 -2.26
CA GLY A 36 9.61 -22.33 -2.89
C GLY A 36 8.43 -21.38 -2.69
N THR A 37 7.46 -21.70 -1.83
CA THR A 37 6.29 -20.85 -1.54
C THR A 37 6.64 -19.78 -0.53
N MET A 38 6.30 -18.54 -0.82
CA MET A 38 6.52 -17.42 0.10
C MET A 38 5.54 -17.49 1.28
N THR A 39 6.06 -17.56 2.51
CA THR A 39 5.24 -17.72 3.74
C THR A 39 5.23 -16.49 4.64
N ASP A 40 6.19 -15.58 4.47
CA ASP A 40 6.34 -14.37 5.28
C ASP A 40 6.42 -13.15 4.36
N PHE A 41 5.39 -12.29 4.39
CA PHE A 41 5.30 -11.09 3.58
C PHE A 41 4.22 -10.14 4.11
N ALA A 42 4.18 -8.92 3.60
CA ALA A 42 3.04 -8.03 3.76
C ALA A 42 2.44 -7.70 2.39
N ALA A 43 1.16 -8.03 2.20
CA ALA A 43 0.41 -7.55 1.03
C ALA A 43 -0.03 -6.11 1.28
N ILE A 44 0.13 -5.25 0.27
CA ILE A 44 -0.20 -3.83 0.35
C ILE A 44 -0.95 -3.40 -0.90
N ASP A 45 -1.90 -2.47 -0.71
CA ASP A 45 -2.65 -1.84 -1.79
C ASP A 45 -2.96 -0.39 -1.45
N PHE A 46 -2.81 0.51 -2.43
CA PHE A 46 -3.09 1.93 -2.31
C PHE A 46 -4.19 2.38 -3.26
N GLU A 47 -5.09 3.27 -2.76
CA GLU A 47 -5.93 4.07 -3.63
C GLU A 47 -5.38 5.49 -3.74
N THR A 48 -5.53 6.11 -4.92
CA THR A 48 -5.02 7.46 -5.18
C THR A 48 -6.16 8.43 -5.53
N ALA A 49 -6.07 9.66 -5.00
CA ALA A 49 -7.05 10.72 -5.23
C ALA A 49 -7.04 11.23 -6.69
N ASN A 50 -5.87 11.16 -7.35
CA ASN A 50 -5.65 11.64 -8.71
C ASN A 50 -4.50 10.86 -9.39
N GLU A 51 -4.06 11.30 -10.58
CA GLU A 51 -3.03 10.65 -11.39
C GLU A 51 -1.62 10.74 -10.83
N GLN A 52 -1.39 11.57 -9.80
CA GLN A 52 -0.08 11.67 -9.16
C GLN A 52 0.11 10.51 -8.18
N PRO A 53 1.17 9.71 -8.29
CA PRO A 53 1.39 8.58 -7.40
C PRO A 53 1.50 8.94 -5.92
N SER A 54 1.83 10.20 -5.59
CA SER A 54 1.89 10.69 -4.21
C SER A 54 0.52 10.97 -3.57
N SER A 55 -0.55 11.03 -4.39
CA SER A 55 -1.90 11.37 -3.93
C SER A 55 -2.63 10.20 -3.28
N VAL A 56 -1.90 9.34 -2.55
CA VAL A 56 -2.52 8.20 -1.86
C VAL A 56 -3.59 8.70 -0.89
N CYS A 57 -4.81 8.15 -1.00
CA CYS A 57 -5.96 8.53 -0.17
C CYS A 57 -6.46 7.40 0.74
N SER A 58 -6.02 6.17 0.51
CA SER A 58 -6.19 5.07 1.46
C SER A 58 -5.09 4.02 1.28
N VAL A 59 -4.88 3.21 2.30
CA VAL A 59 -3.96 2.07 2.29
C VAL A 59 -4.56 0.88 3.02
N GLY A 60 -4.40 -0.30 2.44
CA GLY A 60 -4.67 -1.59 3.06
C GLY A 60 -3.38 -2.40 3.16
N VAL A 61 -3.15 -3.04 4.31
CA VAL A 61 -1.99 -3.92 4.53
C VAL A 61 -2.46 -5.19 5.21
N VAL A 62 -2.00 -6.34 4.73
CA VAL A 62 -2.23 -7.65 5.36
C VAL A 62 -0.89 -8.31 5.62
N ILE A 63 -0.66 -8.70 6.87
CA ILE A 63 0.59 -9.31 7.31
C ILE A 63 0.42 -10.84 7.32
N VAL A 64 1.30 -11.53 6.62
CA VAL A 64 1.36 -12.99 6.56
C VAL A 64 2.65 -13.47 7.22
N ARG A 65 2.51 -14.44 8.12
CA ARG A 65 3.63 -15.13 8.78
C ARG A 65 3.37 -16.62 8.80
N GLY A 66 4.36 -17.41 8.40
CA GLY A 66 4.22 -18.87 8.34
C GLY A 66 3.06 -19.34 7.43
N GLY A 67 2.73 -18.58 6.38
CA GLY A 67 1.62 -18.89 5.48
C GLY A 67 0.22 -18.54 6.04
N VAL A 68 0.13 -17.85 7.18
CA VAL A 68 -1.14 -17.46 7.82
C VAL A 68 -1.23 -15.94 7.90
N MET A 69 -2.40 -15.38 7.59
CA MET A 69 -2.69 -13.98 7.82
C MET A 69 -2.83 -13.74 9.32
N VAL A 70 -1.91 -12.95 9.90
CA VAL A 70 -1.82 -12.75 11.36
C VAL A 70 -2.28 -11.37 11.81
N ASP A 71 -2.26 -10.37 10.91
CA ASP A 71 -2.67 -9.00 11.22
C ASP A 71 -3.09 -8.29 9.94
N SER A 72 -3.88 -7.22 10.09
CA SER A 72 -4.26 -6.34 9.00
C SER A 72 -4.36 -4.90 9.47
N PHE A 73 -4.20 -3.97 8.54
CA PHE A 73 -4.28 -2.54 8.81
C PHE A 73 -4.99 -1.83 7.64
N TYR A 74 -5.86 -0.89 7.97
CA TYR A 74 -6.49 0.01 7.02
C TYR A 74 -6.48 1.43 7.55
N SER A 75 -6.23 2.39 6.67
CA SER A 75 -6.39 3.81 6.98
C SER A 75 -6.78 4.60 5.75
N LEU A 76 -7.67 5.57 5.93
CA LEU A 76 -7.75 6.72 5.05
C LEU A 76 -6.51 7.58 5.25
N ILE A 77 -6.15 8.34 4.22
CA ILE A 77 -4.98 9.22 4.20
C ILE A 77 -5.41 10.54 3.57
N HIS A 78 -5.03 11.66 4.20
CA HIS A 78 -5.16 12.97 3.59
C HIS A 78 -4.16 13.07 2.43
N PRO A 79 -4.62 13.16 1.15
CA PRO A 79 -3.74 13.02 0.00
C PRO A 79 -2.88 14.26 -0.25
N GLU A 80 -1.70 14.06 -0.82
CA GLU A 80 -0.80 15.13 -1.27
C GLU A 80 -0.37 14.86 -2.73
N PRO A 81 -0.84 15.67 -3.71
CA PRO A 81 -1.66 16.88 -3.57
C PRO A 81 -3.15 16.61 -3.26
N GLU A 82 -3.77 17.58 -2.59
CA GLU A 82 -5.10 17.53 -2.00
C GLU A 82 -6.24 17.79 -3.01
N TYR A 83 -6.26 17.12 -4.16
CA TYR A 83 -7.38 17.20 -5.09
C TYR A 83 -7.80 15.83 -5.60
N TYR A 84 -9.08 15.70 -5.95
CA TYR A 84 -9.63 14.45 -6.44
C TYR A 84 -10.03 14.56 -7.91
N GLN A 85 -9.65 13.56 -8.70
CA GLN A 85 -10.15 13.40 -10.05
C GLN A 85 -11.40 12.51 -10.06
N TRP A 86 -12.36 12.87 -10.89
CA TRP A 86 -13.65 12.19 -10.93
C TRP A 86 -13.54 10.69 -11.26
N PHE A 87 -12.57 10.30 -12.09
CA PHE A 87 -12.39 8.90 -12.46
C PHE A 87 -11.82 8.07 -11.30
N CYS A 88 -10.93 8.62 -10.46
CA CYS A 88 -10.44 7.96 -9.26
C CYS A 88 -11.61 7.74 -8.28
N ARG A 89 -12.41 8.78 -8.03
CA ARG A 89 -13.62 8.68 -7.21
C ARG A 89 -14.61 7.63 -7.70
N ARG A 90 -14.76 7.46 -9.02
CA ARG A 90 -15.62 6.42 -9.59
C ARG A 90 -15.10 5.02 -9.37
N VAL A 91 -13.80 4.84 -9.21
CA VAL A 91 -13.16 3.55 -8.98
C VAL A 91 -13.34 3.11 -7.52
N HIS A 92 -12.87 3.89 -6.56
CA HIS A 92 -12.83 3.51 -5.15
C HIS A 92 -13.90 4.18 -4.27
N GLY A 93 -14.63 5.16 -4.81
CA GLY A 93 -15.75 5.82 -4.12
C GLY A 93 -15.35 6.90 -3.11
N LEU A 94 -14.06 7.08 -2.80
CA LEU A 94 -13.59 8.09 -1.85
C LEU A 94 -13.54 9.48 -2.48
N GLY A 95 -13.84 10.51 -1.67
CA GLY A 95 -13.78 11.90 -2.05
C GLY A 95 -13.08 12.77 -1.00
N PRO A 96 -12.99 14.10 -1.22
CA PRO A 96 -12.42 15.02 -0.23
C PRO A 96 -13.11 14.92 1.13
N GLU A 97 -14.43 14.72 1.11
CA GLU A 97 -15.29 14.57 2.29
C GLU A 97 -14.91 13.39 3.19
N ASP A 98 -14.29 12.36 2.64
CA ASP A 98 -13.86 11.17 3.39
C ASP A 98 -12.48 11.35 4.01
N THR A 99 -11.65 12.23 3.45
CA THR A 99 -10.22 12.31 3.79
C THR A 99 -9.77 13.68 4.32
N GLU A 100 -10.67 14.68 4.40
CA GLU A 100 -10.32 16.03 4.90
C GLU A 100 -9.76 16.01 6.33
N ASP A 101 -10.29 15.14 7.19
CA ASP A 101 -9.85 14.96 8.57
C ASP A 101 -8.93 13.72 8.75
N ALA A 102 -8.58 13.02 7.66
CA ALA A 102 -7.73 11.86 7.73
C ALA A 102 -6.27 12.23 8.09
N PRO A 103 -5.53 11.32 8.73
CA PRO A 103 -4.12 11.55 9.01
C PRO A 103 -3.31 11.66 7.70
N VAL A 104 -2.23 12.42 7.72
CA VAL A 104 -1.27 12.46 6.62
C VAL A 104 -0.44 11.18 6.55
N PHE A 105 0.13 10.89 5.38
CA PHE A 105 0.87 9.66 5.14
C PHE A 105 1.95 9.35 6.20
N PRO A 106 2.80 10.27 6.68
CA PRO A 106 3.79 9.96 7.71
C PRO A 106 3.21 9.37 9.00
N ASP A 107 2.07 9.91 9.46
CA ASP A 107 1.40 9.45 10.69
C ASP A 107 0.80 8.05 10.52
N VAL A 108 0.37 7.71 9.31
CA VAL A 108 -0.12 6.37 8.95
C VAL A 108 1.05 5.39 8.83
N TRP A 109 2.14 5.83 8.17
CA TRP A 109 3.31 4.99 7.94
C TRP A 109 4.03 4.63 9.24
N GLU A 110 4.05 5.51 10.22
CA GLU A 110 4.58 5.23 11.56
C GLU A 110 3.89 4.01 12.22
N LYS A 111 2.61 3.77 11.90
CA LYS A 111 1.85 2.61 12.40
C LYS A 111 2.07 1.35 11.56
N ILE A 112 2.36 1.50 10.27
CA ILE A 112 2.57 0.39 9.33
C ILE A 112 4.00 -0.15 9.44
N ALA A 113 5.01 0.72 9.41
CA ALA A 113 6.41 0.33 9.31
C ALA A 113 6.87 -0.71 10.34
N PRO A 114 6.50 -0.63 11.64
CA PRO A 114 6.88 -1.66 12.61
C PRO A 114 6.24 -3.03 12.36
N LYS A 115 5.05 -3.07 11.73
CA LYS A 115 4.32 -4.31 11.44
C LYS A 115 4.94 -5.10 10.30
N ILE A 116 5.52 -4.39 9.34
CA ILE A 116 6.10 -4.96 8.11
C ILE A 116 7.64 -5.03 8.14
N GLU A 117 8.27 -4.70 9.27
CA GLU A 117 9.72 -4.73 9.39
C GLU A 117 10.28 -6.10 9.01
N GLY A 118 11.28 -6.09 8.10
CA GLY A 118 11.94 -7.29 7.61
C GLY A 118 11.12 -8.15 6.64
N LEU A 119 9.90 -7.73 6.28
CA LEU A 119 9.08 -8.43 5.29
C LEU A 119 9.26 -7.85 3.89
N PRO A 120 9.25 -8.69 2.84
CA PRO A 120 9.00 -8.22 1.50
C PRO A 120 7.54 -7.76 1.37
N LEU A 121 7.30 -6.81 0.47
CA LEU A 121 5.96 -6.37 0.11
C LEU A 121 5.45 -7.14 -1.11
N VAL A 122 4.15 -7.37 -1.12
CA VAL A 122 3.45 -8.02 -2.24
C VAL A 122 2.29 -7.14 -2.67
N ALA A 123 2.14 -6.92 -3.98
CA ALA A 123 1.01 -6.19 -4.53
C ALA A 123 0.53 -6.80 -5.85
N HIS A 124 -0.68 -6.48 -6.28
CA HIS A 124 -1.20 -6.90 -7.59
C HIS A 124 -0.98 -5.79 -8.63
N ASN A 125 -0.03 -5.96 -9.54
CA ASN A 125 0.58 -4.90 -10.34
C ASN A 125 1.51 -4.01 -9.50
N ALA A 126 2.40 -4.65 -8.78
CA ALA A 126 3.29 -4.07 -7.75
C ALA A 126 4.01 -2.78 -8.18
N ARG A 127 4.22 -2.57 -9.49
CA ARG A 127 4.81 -1.33 -10.02
C ARG A 127 4.02 -0.08 -9.63
N PHE A 128 2.69 -0.20 -9.51
CA PHE A 128 1.84 0.92 -9.10
C PHE A 128 2.07 1.26 -7.62
N ASP A 129 1.94 0.28 -6.72
CA ASP A 129 2.06 0.49 -5.27
C ASP A 129 3.48 0.88 -4.86
N GLU A 130 4.49 0.27 -5.48
CA GLU A 130 5.89 0.67 -5.32
C GLU A 130 6.12 2.12 -5.77
N GLY A 131 5.48 2.51 -6.89
CA GLY A 131 5.52 3.88 -7.40
C GLY A 131 4.88 4.88 -6.44
N CYS A 132 3.71 4.55 -5.88
CA CYS A 132 3.02 5.34 -4.87
C CYS A 132 3.89 5.50 -3.61
N LEU A 133 4.39 4.40 -3.07
CA LEU A 133 5.21 4.41 -1.86
C LEU A 133 6.48 5.27 -2.02
N LYS A 134 7.19 5.12 -3.14
CA LYS A 134 8.37 5.95 -3.44
C LYS A 134 8.02 7.42 -3.63
N ALA A 135 6.86 7.72 -4.22
CA ALA A 135 6.43 9.10 -4.45
C ALA A 135 6.08 9.80 -3.14
N VAL A 136 5.34 9.15 -2.23
CA VAL A 136 4.99 9.74 -0.94
C VAL A 136 6.23 9.92 -0.04
N PHE A 137 7.15 8.95 0.01
CA PHE A 137 8.42 9.12 0.74
C PHE A 137 9.19 10.34 0.25
N ARG A 138 9.23 10.57 -1.07
CA ARG A 138 9.89 11.75 -1.64
C ARG A 138 9.20 13.06 -1.26
N VAL A 139 7.86 13.11 -1.36
CA VAL A 139 7.06 14.31 -1.04
C VAL A 139 7.24 14.69 0.41
N TYR A 140 7.15 13.73 1.32
CA TYR A 140 7.30 13.95 2.76
C TYR A 140 8.75 13.94 3.25
N ARG A 141 9.73 13.76 2.34
CA ARG A 141 11.18 13.71 2.66
C ARG A 141 11.51 12.65 3.71
N MET A 142 10.84 11.52 3.61
CA MET A 142 11.08 10.35 4.44
C MET A 142 12.17 9.49 3.81
N ASP A 143 12.92 8.75 4.64
CA ASP A 143 13.89 7.79 4.16
C ASP A 143 13.16 6.56 3.57
N ASP A 144 13.49 6.21 2.33
CA ASP A 144 13.00 4.98 1.68
C ASP A 144 13.91 3.82 2.11
N PRO A 145 13.40 2.81 2.84
CA PRO A 145 14.19 1.67 3.25
C PRO A 145 14.48 0.67 2.11
N GLY A 146 13.92 0.88 0.93
CA GLY A 146 14.15 0.03 -0.24
C GLY A 146 13.44 -1.31 -0.11
N TYR A 147 12.14 -1.32 0.09
CA TYR A 147 11.35 -2.55 0.18
C TYR A 147 11.46 -3.39 -1.10
N LEU A 148 11.64 -4.70 -0.91
CA LEU A 148 11.54 -5.66 -2.01
C LEU A 148 10.05 -5.91 -2.32
N PHE A 149 9.64 -5.65 -3.55
CA PHE A 149 8.28 -5.92 -4.01
C PHE A 149 8.19 -7.20 -4.84
N HIS A 150 7.15 -8.00 -4.59
CA HIS A 150 6.73 -9.12 -5.43
C HIS A 150 5.38 -8.82 -6.08
N ASP A 151 5.20 -9.29 -7.31
CA ASP A 151 4.04 -8.95 -8.15
C ASP A 151 3.17 -10.19 -8.43
N THR A 152 1.98 -10.22 -7.83
CA THR A 152 1.01 -11.31 -8.04
C THR A 152 0.38 -11.28 -9.45
N LEU A 153 0.31 -10.12 -10.13
CA LEU A 153 -0.11 -10.04 -11.54
C LEU A 153 0.90 -10.77 -12.44
N ALA A 154 2.19 -10.52 -12.23
CA ALA A 154 3.25 -11.19 -12.98
C ALA A 154 3.27 -12.70 -12.67
N ALA A 155 3.09 -13.10 -11.40
CA ALA A 155 2.99 -14.50 -11.00
C ALA A 155 1.79 -15.19 -11.66
N SER A 156 0.61 -14.54 -11.65
CA SER A 156 -0.59 -15.04 -12.32
C SER A 156 -0.38 -15.27 -13.82
N ARG A 157 0.24 -14.30 -14.51
CA ARG A 157 0.57 -14.42 -15.94
C ARG A 157 1.50 -15.60 -16.22
N ARG A 158 2.51 -15.83 -15.37
CA ARG A 158 3.42 -16.99 -15.49
C ARG A 158 2.70 -18.30 -15.25
N HIS A 159 1.82 -18.36 -14.24
CA HIS A 159 1.17 -19.59 -13.82
C HIS A 159 0.00 -19.97 -14.75
N TYR A 160 -0.87 -19.03 -15.07
CA TYR A 160 -2.10 -19.32 -15.82
C TYR A 160 -1.99 -19.04 -17.32
N GLY A 161 -1.16 -18.08 -17.74
CA GLY A 161 -1.03 -17.70 -19.16
C GLY A 161 -2.39 -17.37 -19.79
N CYS A 162 -2.66 -17.92 -20.96
CA CYS A 162 -3.93 -17.70 -21.68
C CYS A 162 -5.12 -18.52 -21.14
N ARG A 163 -4.97 -19.26 -20.05
CA ARG A 163 -6.07 -20.04 -19.43
C ARG A 163 -7.09 -19.15 -18.70
N LEU A 164 -6.73 -17.89 -18.42
CA LEU A 164 -7.65 -16.90 -17.87
C LEU A 164 -8.03 -15.87 -18.94
N PRO A 165 -9.27 -15.33 -18.89
CA PRO A 165 -9.72 -14.30 -19.82
C PRO A 165 -8.97 -12.97 -19.61
N ASN A 166 -8.53 -12.71 -18.39
CA ASN A 166 -7.67 -11.59 -17.99
C ASN A 166 -6.99 -11.94 -16.67
N HIS A 167 -6.05 -11.08 -16.23
CA HIS A 167 -5.33 -11.23 -14.97
C HIS A 167 -5.64 -10.08 -13.99
N GLN A 168 -6.86 -9.54 -14.03
CA GLN A 168 -7.32 -8.57 -13.04
C GLN A 168 -7.43 -9.23 -11.66
N LEU A 169 -7.28 -8.44 -10.61
CA LEU A 169 -7.26 -8.93 -9.22
C LEU A 169 -8.45 -9.85 -8.91
N GLN A 170 -9.68 -9.41 -9.22
CA GLN A 170 -10.88 -10.20 -8.95
C GLN A 170 -10.91 -11.54 -9.71
N THR A 171 -10.43 -11.55 -10.96
CA THR A 171 -10.39 -12.78 -11.77
C THR A 171 -9.40 -13.79 -11.17
N VAL A 172 -8.22 -13.32 -10.78
CA VAL A 172 -7.19 -14.16 -10.20
C VAL A 172 -7.56 -14.61 -8.79
N ALA A 173 -8.14 -13.72 -7.97
CA ALA A 173 -8.64 -14.03 -6.64
C ALA A 173 -9.68 -15.17 -6.69
N ALA A 174 -10.66 -15.08 -7.60
CA ALA A 174 -11.71 -16.09 -7.76
C ALA A 174 -11.12 -17.49 -8.08
N VAL A 175 -10.17 -17.60 -9.01
CA VAL A 175 -9.55 -18.89 -9.32
C VAL A 175 -8.61 -19.36 -8.20
N CYS A 176 -8.15 -18.46 -7.35
CA CYS A 176 -7.45 -18.77 -6.11
C CYS A 176 -8.39 -19.14 -4.95
N GLY A 177 -9.72 -19.10 -5.16
CA GLY A 177 -10.72 -19.48 -4.16
C GLY A 177 -11.03 -18.38 -3.15
N PHE A 178 -10.78 -17.11 -3.50
CA PHE A 178 -11.13 -15.94 -2.72
C PHE A 178 -12.20 -15.12 -3.43
N ASP A 179 -13.31 -14.82 -2.73
CA ASP A 179 -14.41 -14.00 -3.25
C ASP A 179 -14.20 -12.53 -2.87
N LEU A 180 -13.71 -11.75 -3.83
CA LEU A 180 -13.48 -10.31 -3.66
C LEU A 180 -14.78 -9.53 -3.91
N THR A 181 -15.58 -9.35 -2.86
CA THR A 181 -16.89 -8.64 -2.94
C THR A 181 -16.77 -7.12 -2.90
N ARG A 182 -15.69 -6.58 -2.31
CA ARG A 182 -15.45 -5.14 -2.16
C ARG A 182 -14.20 -4.70 -2.92
N HIS A 183 -14.21 -4.92 -4.24
CA HIS A 183 -13.11 -4.47 -5.11
C HIS A 183 -12.98 -2.94 -5.08
N HIS A 184 -11.76 -2.44 -5.14
CA HIS A 184 -11.36 -1.03 -4.96
C HIS A 184 -11.55 -0.50 -3.51
N HIS A 185 -11.48 -1.39 -2.55
CA HIS A 185 -11.28 -1.05 -1.16
C HIS A 185 -9.89 -1.58 -0.76
N ALA A 186 -8.94 -0.70 -0.48
CA ALA A 186 -7.53 -1.05 -0.34
C ALA A 186 -7.25 -2.26 0.57
N LEU A 187 -7.96 -2.41 1.71
CA LEU A 187 -7.79 -3.59 2.56
C LEU A 187 -8.32 -4.86 1.91
N ALA A 188 -9.48 -4.83 1.26
CA ALA A 188 -10.03 -6.00 0.59
C ALA A 188 -9.16 -6.44 -0.60
N ASP A 189 -8.58 -5.49 -1.32
CA ASP A 189 -7.68 -5.76 -2.43
C ASP A 189 -6.33 -6.30 -1.93
N ALA A 190 -5.80 -5.80 -0.80
CA ALA A 190 -4.64 -6.38 -0.12
C ALA A 190 -4.90 -7.81 0.40
N GLU A 191 -6.11 -8.11 0.93
CA GLU A 191 -6.51 -9.47 1.34
C GLU A 191 -6.54 -10.42 0.14
N ALA A 192 -7.16 -10.00 -0.97
CA ALA A 192 -7.17 -10.78 -2.22
C ALA A 192 -5.75 -11.03 -2.73
N CYS A 193 -4.91 -9.99 -2.71
CA CYS A 193 -3.51 -10.08 -3.10
C CYS A 193 -2.74 -11.09 -2.22
N ALA A 194 -2.96 -11.09 -0.90
CA ALA A 194 -2.34 -12.04 0.02
C ALA A 194 -2.77 -13.49 -0.28
N HIS A 195 -4.05 -13.72 -0.54
CA HIS A 195 -4.55 -15.05 -0.95
C HIS A 195 -3.94 -15.55 -2.25
N ILE A 196 -3.76 -14.65 -3.23
CA ILE A 196 -3.08 -14.99 -4.49
C ILE A 196 -1.61 -15.30 -4.25
N ALA A 197 -0.92 -14.48 -3.43
CA ALA A 197 0.49 -14.66 -3.12
C ALA A 197 0.77 -16.02 -2.48
N LEU A 198 -0.02 -16.43 -1.49
CA LEU A 198 0.07 -17.73 -0.83
C LEU A 198 -0.07 -18.93 -1.77
N LYS A 199 -0.63 -18.72 -2.96
CA LYS A 199 -0.81 -19.79 -3.98
C LYS A 199 0.18 -19.75 -5.11
N LEU A 200 0.71 -18.56 -5.44
CA LEU A 200 1.46 -18.36 -6.68
C LEU A 200 2.92 -17.91 -6.48
N LEU A 201 3.29 -17.47 -5.24
CA LEU A 201 4.61 -17.02 -4.86
C LEU A 201 5.22 -17.93 -3.79
#